data_4e0e0d49bc8dfbfb310e56b8b48767da
#
_entry.id   4e0e0d49bc8dfbfb310e56b8b48767da
#
_cell.length_a   1.000
_cell.length_b   1.000
_cell.length_c   1.000
_cell.angle_alpha   90.00
_cell.angle_beta   90.00
_cell.angle_gamma   90.00
#
_symmetry.space_group_name_H-M   'P 1'
#
loop_
_entity.id
_entity.type
_entity.pdbx_description
1 polymer ?
#
loop_
_entity_poly.entity_id
_entity_poly.type
_entity_poly.pdbx_seq_one_letter_code
_entity_poly.pdbx_strand_id
1 'polypeptide(L)'
;MSAISTTTTDASATPFAALLERFAERRAAAGGARTIGYREAGAAYAAHAGRDPVVLLHGIGSGAASWVRQLDALGATRRALAWDAPGYGVSSRVAADSPVASDYAASLAAWLDALRIERCVLVGHSLGAIVAGAFARQAGERLSGLLLISPAGGYGGAPADVRAERRDSRLALLASLGPQGLAAERSANMLSAQASDAARAWVRWNMARIVPAGYAQATHLLANADLASDLAHYRGRVAVAVGADDTITPPAACERIARAAGAGVQVIPRAGHAGYVEAPDAYNALIDAFCRQCDGSRGAA
;
A
#
# COMPACT_ATOMS: atom_id res chain seq x y z
N MET A 1 -0.07 4.90 -43.62
CA MET A 1 0.43 5.06 -42.26
C MET A 1 -0.69 5.73 -41.46
N SER A 2 -1.47 4.90 -40.77
CA SER A 2 -2.63 5.39 -39.98
C SER A 2 -2.15 5.71 -38.58
N ALA A 3 -2.20 6.97 -38.20
CA ALA A 3 -1.88 7.42 -36.86
C ALA A 3 -2.96 6.89 -35.89
N ILE A 4 -2.58 5.96 -35.03
CA ILE A 4 -3.42 5.55 -33.89
C ILE A 4 -3.42 6.71 -32.91
N SER A 5 -4.50 7.50 -32.92
CA SER A 5 -4.77 8.52 -31.91
C SER A 5 -5.06 7.82 -30.59
N THR A 6 -4.05 7.71 -29.72
CA THR A 6 -4.25 7.31 -28.33
C THR A 6 -4.83 8.52 -27.58
N THR A 7 -6.15 8.60 -27.53
CA THR A 7 -6.87 9.49 -26.60
C THR A 7 -6.51 9.05 -25.19
N THR A 8 -5.58 9.76 -24.57
CA THR A 8 -5.23 9.57 -23.16
C THR A 8 -6.42 10.08 -22.34
N THR A 9 -7.21 9.18 -21.76
CA THR A 9 -8.31 9.55 -20.86
C THR A 9 -7.73 10.37 -19.70
N ASP A 10 -8.21 11.59 -19.54
CA ASP A 10 -7.79 12.46 -18.43
C ASP A 10 -8.30 11.84 -17.11
N ALA A 11 -7.38 11.60 -16.16
CA ALA A 11 -7.72 11.03 -14.86
C ALA A 11 -8.69 11.92 -14.06
N SER A 12 -8.73 13.23 -14.31
CA SER A 12 -9.67 14.18 -13.68
C SER A 12 -11.13 13.91 -14.07
N ALA A 13 -11.37 13.27 -15.21
CA ALA A 13 -12.70 12.89 -15.70
C ALA A 13 -13.14 11.48 -15.27
N THR A 14 -12.34 10.78 -14.44
CA THR A 14 -12.64 9.41 -14.02
C THR A 14 -13.57 9.37 -12.80
N PRO A 15 -14.33 8.28 -12.59
CA PRO A 15 -15.11 8.06 -11.37
C PRO A 15 -14.26 8.10 -10.08
N PHE A 16 -12.95 7.83 -10.19
CA PHE A 16 -12.02 7.89 -9.06
C PHE A 16 -11.77 9.32 -8.60
N ALA A 17 -11.68 10.30 -9.52
CA ALA A 17 -11.49 11.70 -9.19
C ALA A 17 -12.68 12.26 -8.41
N ALA A 18 -13.91 11.98 -8.86
CA ALA A 18 -15.12 12.39 -8.16
C ALA A 18 -15.22 11.79 -6.75
N LEU A 19 -14.79 10.52 -6.56
CA LEU A 19 -14.69 9.91 -5.24
C LEU A 19 -13.60 10.58 -4.39
N LEU A 20 -12.47 10.94 -4.98
CA LEU A 20 -11.36 11.55 -4.25
C LEU A 20 -11.76 12.88 -3.58
N GLU A 21 -12.62 13.66 -4.22
CA GLU A 21 -13.14 14.92 -3.67
C GLU A 21 -13.90 14.72 -2.35
N ARG A 22 -14.51 13.55 -2.15
CA ARG A 22 -15.21 13.19 -0.90
C ARG A 22 -14.26 12.91 0.26
N PHE A 23 -13.00 12.60 -0.01
CA PHE A 23 -12.00 12.22 0.98
C PHE A 23 -10.83 13.20 0.95
N ALA A 24 -11.02 14.38 1.56
CA ALA A 24 -10.01 15.43 1.60
C ALA A 24 -8.70 14.93 2.21
N GLU A 25 -7.58 15.44 1.69
CA GLU A 25 -6.26 15.21 2.29
C GLU A 25 -6.21 15.85 3.68
N ARG A 26 -5.72 15.09 4.65
CA ARG A 26 -5.52 15.50 6.04
C ARG A 26 -4.06 15.33 6.43
N ARG A 27 -3.67 15.97 7.53
CA ARG A 27 -2.32 15.84 8.12
C ARG A 27 -2.44 15.55 9.61
N ALA A 28 -1.57 14.68 10.10
CA ALA A 28 -1.41 14.40 11.53
C ALA A 28 0.07 14.33 11.90
N ALA A 29 0.39 14.51 13.18
CA ALA A 29 1.75 14.37 13.67
C ALA A 29 2.30 12.95 13.43
N ALA A 30 3.63 12.85 13.28
CA ALA A 30 4.36 11.59 13.11
C ALA A 30 5.68 11.59 13.92
N GLY A 31 5.64 12.24 15.08
CA GLY A 31 6.79 12.41 15.96
C GLY A 31 7.66 13.63 15.62
N GLY A 32 7.97 14.44 16.61
CA GLY A 32 8.69 15.70 16.44
C GLY A 32 7.94 16.67 15.52
N ALA A 33 8.66 17.33 14.61
CA ALA A 33 8.09 18.26 13.63
C ALA A 33 7.57 17.55 12.35
N ARG A 34 7.60 16.21 12.29
CA ARG A 34 7.17 15.45 11.12
C ARG A 34 5.66 15.26 11.11
N THR A 35 5.10 15.19 9.91
CA THR A 35 3.67 14.96 9.66
C THR A 35 3.48 13.84 8.65
N ILE A 36 2.35 13.16 8.74
CA ILE A 36 1.86 12.21 7.75
C ILE A 36 0.58 12.76 7.12
N GLY A 37 0.56 12.82 5.78
CA GLY A 37 -0.63 13.02 4.99
C GLY A 37 -1.48 11.75 4.94
N TYR A 38 -2.80 11.89 4.94
CA TYR A 38 -3.69 10.75 4.87
C TYR A 38 -5.09 11.15 4.39
N ARG A 39 -5.88 10.14 4.04
CA ARG A 39 -7.32 10.28 3.76
C ARG A 39 -8.10 9.35 4.66
N GLU A 40 -9.34 9.72 4.97
CA GLU A 40 -10.15 9.02 5.95
C GLU A 40 -11.61 8.97 5.54
N ALA A 41 -12.24 7.84 5.84
CA ALA A 41 -13.68 7.63 5.73
C ALA A 41 -14.23 6.97 7.01
N GLY A 42 -15.52 7.14 7.29
CA GLY A 42 -16.19 6.46 8.40
C GLY A 42 -15.91 7.01 9.80
N ALA A 43 -15.15 8.11 9.95
CA ALA A 43 -14.76 8.65 11.27
C ALA A 43 -15.94 9.12 12.15
N ALA A 44 -17.06 9.51 11.52
CA ALA A 44 -18.20 10.13 12.23
C ALA A 44 -19.29 9.13 12.66
N TYR A 45 -19.17 7.85 12.37
CA TYR A 45 -20.24 6.88 12.64
C TYR A 45 -20.10 6.24 14.02
N ALA A 46 -20.97 6.62 14.97
CA ALA A 46 -21.13 5.95 16.26
C ALA A 46 -21.46 4.44 16.13
N ALA A 47 -22.03 4.02 14.99
CA ALA A 47 -22.30 2.62 14.66
C ALA A 47 -21.03 1.75 14.50
N HIS A 48 -19.84 2.36 14.46
CA HIS A 48 -18.56 1.65 14.38
C HIS A 48 -17.94 1.34 15.74
N ALA A 49 -18.66 1.65 16.83
CA ALA A 49 -18.21 1.37 18.19
C ALA A 49 -17.85 -0.12 18.35
N GLY A 50 -16.64 -0.38 18.81
CA GLY A 50 -16.13 -1.75 19.02
C GLY A 50 -15.46 -2.41 17.81
N ARG A 51 -15.43 -1.78 16.62
CA ARG A 51 -14.68 -2.27 15.46
C ARG A 51 -13.35 -1.57 15.35
N ASP A 52 -12.29 -2.33 15.13
CA ASP A 52 -10.98 -1.73 14.85
C ASP A 52 -10.97 -1.04 13.50
N PRO A 53 -10.32 0.14 13.39
CA PRO A 53 -10.14 0.81 12.12
C PRO A 53 -9.30 -0.05 11.16
N VAL A 54 -9.51 0.12 9.86
CA VAL A 54 -8.63 -0.42 8.83
C VAL A 54 -7.67 0.64 8.34
N VAL A 55 -6.38 0.30 8.29
CA VAL A 55 -5.29 1.19 7.85
C VAL A 55 -4.67 0.62 6.59
N LEU A 56 -4.62 1.43 5.52
CA LEU A 56 -4.24 1.05 4.17
C LEU A 56 -2.90 1.69 3.78
N LEU A 57 -1.90 0.87 3.50
CA LEU A 57 -0.54 1.29 3.13
C LEU A 57 -0.29 1.01 1.66
N HIS A 58 0.03 2.04 0.87
CA HIS A 58 0.22 1.95 -0.58
C HIS A 58 1.60 1.43 -0.99
N GLY A 59 1.74 1.05 -2.27
CA GLY A 59 2.99 0.65 -2.92
C GLY A 59 3.86 1.83 -3.39
N ILE A 60 5.10 1.55 -3.83
CA ILE A 60 6.13 2.54 -4.15
C ILE A 60 5.75 3.56 -5.24
N GLY A 61 4.93 3.17 -6.22
CA GLY A 61 4.48 4.04 -7.32
C GLY A 61 3.09 4.66 -7.09
N SER A 62 2.66 4.83 -5.84
CA SER A 62 1.28 5.17 -5.51
C SER A 62 1.19 6.19 -4.37
N GLY A 63 0.02 6.35 -3.75
CA GLY A 63 -0.26 7.24 -2.63
C GLY A 63 -1.62 6.93 -2.00
N ALA A 64 -2.01 7.66 -0.97
CA ALA A 64 -3.30 7.51 -0.28
C ALA A 64 -4.50 7.57 -1.23
N ALA A 65 -4.41 8.39 -2.27
CA ALA A 65 -5.47 8.54 -3.26
C ALA A 65 -5.81 7.25 -4.02
N SER A 66 -4.87 6.31 -4.14
CA SER A 66 -5.13 5.05 -4.84
C SER A 66 -6.18 4.17 -4.16
N TRP A 67 -6.39 4.37 -2.86
CA TRP A 67 -7.32 3.62 -2.03
C TRP A 67 -8.74 4.19 -2.01
N VAL A 68 -9.06 5.15 -2.88
CA VAL A 68 -10.34 5.88 -2.85
C VAL A 68 -11.57 4.97 -2.91
N ARG A 69 -11.51 3.85 -3.65
CA ARG A 69 -12.61 2.86 -3.74
C ARG A 69 -12.76 2.05 -2.45
N GLN A 70 -11.65 1.78 -1.77
CA GLN A 70 -11.63 1.09 -0.47
C GLN A 70 -12.15 2.02 0.63
N LEU A 71 -11.75 3.29 0.62
CA LEU A 71 -12.27 4.30 1.54
C LEU A 71 -13.80 4.43 1.41
N ASP A 72 -14.31 4.48 0.18
CA ASP A 72 -15.75 4.59 -0.10
C ASP A 72 -16.53 3.37 0.45
N ALA A 73 -16.07 2.17 0.12
CA ALA A 73 -16.76 0.95 0.53
C ALA A 73 -16.62 0.64 2.02
N LEU A 74 -15.40 0.68 2.55
CA LEU A 74 -15.13 0.29 3.93
C LEU A 74 -15.58 1.37 4.92
N GLY A 75 -15.59 2.63 4.52
CA GLY A 75 -16.08 3.75 5.32
C GLY A 75 -17.55 3.63 5.73
N ALA A 76 -18.34 2.84 5.01
CA ALA A 76 -19.72 2.55 5.38
C ALA A 76 -19.84 1.64 6.62
N THR A 77 -18.82 0.83 6.92
CA THR A 77 -18.87 -0.21 7.96
C THR A 77 -17.87 0.01 9.09
N ARG A 78 -16.80 0.76 8.87
CA ARG A 78 -15.74 1.04 9.87
C ARG A 78 -14.96 2.30 9.53
N ARG A 79 -14.18 2.79 10.47
CA ARG A 79 -13.19 3.83 10.22
C ARG A 79 -12.11 3.27 9.30
N ALA A 80 -11.89 3.88 8.14
CA ALA A 80 -10.90 3.49 7.14
C ALA A 80 -9.94 4.65 6.88
N LEU A 81 -8.64 4.37 6.92
CA LEU A 81 -7.59 5.36 6.73
C LEU A 81 -6.62 4.87 5.66
N ALA A 82 -6.24 5.75 4.74
CA ALA A 82 -5.18 5.51 3.78
C ALA A 82 -4.09 6.57 3.97
N TRP A 83 -2.86 6.15 4.25
CA TRP A 83 -1.76 7.07 4.46
C TRP A 83 -1.05 7.43 3.16
N ASP A 84 -0.40 8.57 3.12
CA ASP A 84 0.74 8.82 2.25
C ASP A 84 2.01 8.44 3.03
N ALA A 85 2.75 7.46 2.56
CA ALA A 85 3.98 7.00 3.20
C ALA A 85 4.97 8.17 3.40
N PRO A 86 5.92 8.09 4.35
CA PRO A 86 6.95 9.11 4.49
C PRO A 86 7.59 9.50 3.15
N GLY A 87 7.57 10.80 2.84
CA GLY A 87 8.07 11.36 1.59
C GLY A 87 7.09 11.33 0.41
N TYR A 88 5.85 10.88 0.60
CA TYR A 88 4.78 10.92 -0.42
C TYR A 88 3.74 11.98 -0.07
N GLY A 89 3.04 12.48 -1.10
CA GLY A 89 2.03 13.52 -0.92
C GLY A 89 2.57 14.69 -0.09
N VAL A 90 1.91 14.95 1.04
CA VAL A 90 2.32 16.00 1.98
C VAL A 90 3.03 15.44 3.22
N SER A 91 3.40 14.16 3.21
CA SER A 91 4.13 13.53 4.30
C SER A 91 5.58 13.95 4.35
N SER A 92 6.06 14.22 5.56
CA SER A 92 7.48 14.46 5.82
C SER A 92 8.29 13.20 5.50
N ARG A 93 9.49 13.36 4.97
CA ARG A 93 10.44 12.26 4.78
C ARG A 93 10.94 11.72 6.13
N VAL A 94 11.40 10.47 6.16
CA VAL A 94 12.22 9.98 7.28
C VAL A 94 13.59 10.66 7.27
N ALA A 95 14.29 10.66 8.41
CA ALA A 95 15.56 11.35 8.54
C ALA A 95 16.70 10.63 7.80
N ALA A 96 16.64 9.29 7.72
CA ALA A 96 17.68 8.48 7.09
C ALA A 96 17.70 8.66 5.56
N ASP A 97 18.88 8.82 4.97
CA ASP A 97 19.04 8.87 3.50
C ASP A 97 18.84 7.48 2.86
N SER A 98 19.26 6.42 3.56
CA SER A 98 19.05 5.03 3.17
C SER A 98 18.23 4.29 4.23
N PRO A 99 16.91 4.55 4.29
CA PRO A 99 16.06 4.01 5.34
C PRO A 99 15.89 2.49 5.25
N VAL A 100 15.55 1.92 6.39
CA VAL A 100 15.11 0.54 6.55
C VAL A 100 13.61 0.48 6.91
N ALA A 101 13.03 -0.72 6.91
CA ALA A 101 11.60 -0.89 7.15
C ALA A 101 11.16 -0.36 8.53
N SER A 102 12.03 -0.44 9.56
CA SER A 102 11.76 0.08 10.90
C SER A 102 11.60 1.60 10.96
N ASP A 103 12.24 2.37 10.08
CA ASP A 103 12.08 3.84 10.05
C ASP A 103 10.66 4.25 9.62
N TYR A 104 10.11 3.50 8.65
CA TYR A 104 8.74 3.70 8.20
C TYR A 104 7.73 3.16 9.21
N ALA A 105 8.01 2.01 9.83
CA ALA A 105 7.18 1.44 10.90
C ALA A 105 7.10 2.37 12.12
N ALA A 106 8.20 3.03 12.49
CA ALA A 106 8.20 4.04 13.55
C ALA A 106 7.35 5.27 13.19
N SER A 107 7.38 5.70 11.92
CA SER A 107 6.51 6.78 11.44
C SER A 107 5.03 6.38 11.44
N LEU A 108 4.74 5.12 11.11
CA LEU A 108 3.38 4.55 11.20
C LEU A 108 2.90 4.52 12.65
N ALA A 109 3.72 4.04 13.60
CA ALA A 109 3.40 4.02 15.01
C ALA A 109 3.04 5.42 15.54
N ALA A 110 3.90 6.41 15.28
CA ALA A 110 3.69 7.78 15.72
C ALA A 110 2.44 8.42 15.11
N TRP A 111 2.12 8.10 13.84
CA TRP A 111 0.90 8.57 13.19
C TRP A 111 -0.36 7.95 13.82
N LEU A 112 -0.34 6.63 14.10
CA LEU A 112 -1.44 5.95 14.78
C LEU A 112 -1.67 6.53 16.20
N ASP A 113 -0.58 6.83 16.91
CA ASP A 113 -0.65 7.46 18.26
C ASP A 113 -1.31 8.84 18.19
N ALA A 114 -0.91 9.68 17.22
CA ALA A 114 -1.51 11.00 17.02
C ALA A 114 -3.00 10.93 16.68
N LEU A 115 -3.45 9.85 16.03
CA LEU A 115 -4.85 9.60 15.71
C LEU A 115 -5.60 8.84 16.83
N ARG A 116 -4.93 8.51 17.94
CA ARG A 116 -5.45 7.71 19.06
C ARG A 116 -5.98 6.35 18.60
N ILE A 117 -5.26 5.71 17.67
CA ILE A 117 -5.56 4.37 17.18
C ILE A 117 -4.67 3.39 17.95
N GLU A 118 -5.21 2.75 18.97
CA GLU A 118 -4.49 1.76 19.78
C GLU A 118 -4.31 0.44 19.03
N ARG A 119 -5.35 0.00 18.31
CA ARG A 119 -5.36 -1.22 17.50
C ARG A 119 -5.99 -0.98 16.13
N CYS A 120 -5.55 -1.73 15.13
CA CYS A 120 -6.11 -1.68 13.78
C CYS A 120 -5.98 -3.02 13.05
N VAL A 121 -6.77 -3.18 12.00
CA VAL A 121 -6.47 -4.11 10.90
C VAL A 121 -5.54 -3.38 9.94
N LEU A 122 -4.36 -3.92 9.69
CA LEU A 122 -3.36 -3.30 8.81
C LEU A 122 -3.36 -4.01 7.45
N VAL A 123 -3.51 -3.23 6.38
CA VAL A 123 -3.47 -3.72 5.00
C VAL A 123 -2.29 -3.08 4.29
N GLY A 124 -1.34 -3.89 3.83
CA GLY A 124 -0.16 -3.43 3.10
C GLY A 124 -0.15 -3.92 1.66
N HIS A 125 -0.06 -3.00 0.70
CA HIS A 125 0.11 -3.31 -0.71
C HIS A 125 1.56 -3.12 -1.15
N SER A 126 2.16 -4.12 -1.80
CA SER A 126 3.51 -4.04 -2.39
C SER A 126 4.56 -3.57 -1.38
N LEU A 127 5.18 -2.39 -1.55
CA LEU A 127 6.08 -1.77 -0.57
C LEU A 127 5.39 -1.55 0.80
N GLY A 128 4.11 -1.21 0.81
CA GLY A 128 3.33 -1.07 2.04
C GLY A 128 3.26 -2.37 2.86
N ALA A 129 3.39 -3.54 2.21
CA ALA A 129 3.49 -4.82 2.90
C ALA A 129 4.80 -4.96 3.70
N ILE A 130 5.91 -4.43 3.19
CA ILE A 130 7.19 -4.37 3.91
C ILE A 130 7.05 -3.54 5.18
N VAL A 131 6.45 -2.36 5.08
CA VAL A 131 6.23 -1.48 6.24
C VAL A 131 5.30 -2.16 7.25
N ALA A 132 4.24 -2.81 6.76
CA ALA A 132 3.29 -3.54 7.59
C ALA A 132 3.93 -4.72 8.33
N GLY A 133 4.82 -5.47 7.67
CA GLY A 133 5.59 -6.56 8.28
C GLY A 133 6.54 -6.08 9.37
N ALA A 134 7.29 -4.99 9.10
CA ALA A 134 8.17 -4.38 10.10
C ALA A 134 7.38 -3.84 11.31
N PHE A 135 6.21 -3.24 11.08
CA PHE A 135 5.32 -2.81 12.17
C PHE A 135 4.79 -4.01 12.98
N ALA A 136 4.38 -5.09 12.29
CA ALA A 136 3.92 -6.31 12.94
C ALA A 136 5.00 -6.95 13.82
N ARG A 137 6.27 -6.91 13.40
CA ARG A 137 7.41 -7.36 14.20
C ARG A 137 7.64 -6.50 15.45
N GLN A 138 7.46 -5.18 15.35
CA GLN A 138 7.79 -4.23 16.43
C GLN A 138 6.63 -4.00 17.41
N ALA A 139 5.40 -3.99 16.92
CA ALA A 139 4.20 -3.61 17.66
C ALA A 139 2.99 -4.48 17.25
N GLY A 140 3.22 -5.78 17.12
CA GLY A 140 2.22 -6.73 16.64
C GLY A 140 0.99 -6.84 17.54
N GLU A 141 1.09 -6.49 18.83
CA GLU A 141 -0.02 -6.40 19.78
C GLU A 141 -1.04 -5.31 19.38
N ARG A 142 -0.62 -4.33 18.60
CA ARG A 142 -1.47 -3.28 18.04
C ARG A 142 -2.21 -3.71 16.78
N LEU A 143 -2.02 -4.93 16.32
CA LEU A 143 -2.71 -5.46 15.15
C LEU A 143 -3.81 -6.45 15.55
N SER A 144 -5.01 -6.20 15.07
CA SER A 144 -6.09 -7.20 15.08
C SER A 144 -5.90 -8.23 13.97
N GLY A 145 -5.21 -7.84 12.91
CA GLY A 145 -4.82 -8.68 11.80
C GLY A 145 -3.99 -7.93 10.78
N LEU A 146 -3.25 -8.68 9.98
CA LEU A 146 -2.35 -8.19 8.93
C LEU A 146 -2.76 -8.81 7.58
N LEU A 147 -3.21 -7.99 6.64
CA LEU A 147 -3.50 -8.40 5.27
C LEU A 147 -2.47 -7.83 4.32
N LEU A 148 -1.79 -8.69 3.57
CA LEU A 148 -0.78 -8.33 2.60
C LEU A 148 -1.33 -8.57 1.18
N ILE A 149 -1.38 -7.50 0.39
CA ILE A 149 -1.87 -7.52 -1.00
C ILE A 149 -0.67 -7.38 -1.93
N SER A 150 -0.46 -8.36 -2.81
CA SER A 150 0.65 -8.33 -3.78
C SER A 150 1.98 -7.94 -3.11
N PRO A 151 2.39 -8.58 -2.00
CA PRO A 151 3.50 -8.11 -1.16
C PRO A 151 4.84 -8.12 -1.90
N ALA A 152 5.58 -7.01 -1.84
CA ALA A 152 6.99 -7.00 -2.17
C ALA A 152 7.79 -7.63 -1.01
N GLY A 153 8.70 -8.55 -1.35
CA GLY A 153 9.53 -9.23 -0.33
C GLY A 153 10.70 -8.39 0.17
N GLY A 154 11.14 -7.41 -0.63
CA GLY A 154 12.39 -6.71 -0.41
C GLY A 154 13.60 -7.48 -0.97
N TYR A 155 14.76 -6.87 -0.93
CA TYR A 155 16.03 -7.45 -1.41
C TYR A 155 17.06 -7.64 -0.28
N GLY A 156 16.69 -7.39 0.99
CA GLY A 156 17.60 -7.44 2.13
C GLY A 156 18.32 -8.77 2.32
N GLY A 157 17.67 -9.88 1.96
CA GLY A 157 18.28 -11.22 1.97
C GLY A 157 19.13 -11.56 0.74
N ALA A 158 19.18 -10.70 -0.29
CA ALA A 158 19.97 -10.92 -1.50
C ALA A 158 21.43 -10.48 -1.30
N PRO A 159 22.39 -10.96 -2.14
CA PRO A 159 23.76 -10.47 -2.16
C PRO A 159 23.85 -8.95 -2.33
N ALA A 160 24.92 -8.33 -1.79
CA ALA A 160 25.04 -6.88 -1.74
C ALA A 160 25.07 -6.20 -3.12
N ASP A 161 25.70 -6.83 -4.10
CA ASP A 161 25.75 -6.39 -5.49
C ASP A 161 24.37 -6.40 -6.15
N VAL A 162 23.59 -7.45 -5.94
CA VAL A 162 22.20 -7.56 -6.43
C VAL A 162 21.34 -6.46 -5.81
N ARG A 163 21.47 -6.22 -4.50
CA ARG A 163 20.73 -5.14 -3.82
C ARG A 163 21.09 -3.76 -4.38
N ALA A 164 22.38 -3.52 -4.58
CA ALA A 164 22.87 -2.27 -5.16
C ALA A 164 22.36 -2.08 -6.58
N GLU A 165 22.47 -3.09 -7.44
CA GLU A 165 21.97 -3.05 -8.81
C GLU A 165 20.47 -2.71 -8.87
N ARG A 166 19.64 -3.38 -8.07
CA ARG A 166 18.18 -3.16 -8.03
C ARG A 166 17.80 -1.76 -7.56
N ARG A 167 18.54 -1.25 -6.58
CA ARG A 167 18.39 0.12 -6.09
C ARG A 167 18.79 1.13 -7.15
N ASP A 168 20.01 1.00 -7.68
CA ASP A 168 20.65 2.00 -8.53
C ASP A 168 19.95 2.09 -9.89
N SER A 169 19.56 0.95 -10.48
CA SER A 169 18.75 0.92 -11.70
C SER A 169 17.41 1.66 -11.55
N ARG A 170 16.75 1.52 -10.40
CA ARG A 170 15.49 2.21 -10.12
C ARG A 170 15.68 3.71 -9.91
N LEU A 171 16.76 4.11 -9.22
CA LEU A 171 17.10 5.52 -9.02
C LEU A 171 17.51 6.18 -10.34
N ALA A 172 18.30 5.50 -11.17
CA ALA A 172 18.70 5.98 -12.49
C ALA A 172 17.48 6.17 -13.40
N LEU A 173 16.52 5.23 -13.38
CA LEU A 173 15.29 5.35 -14.16
C LEU A 173 14.46 6.58 -13.72
N LEU A 174 14.30 6.79 -12.40
CA LEU A 174 13.63 7.99 -11.90
C LEU A 174 14.35 9.27 -12.30
N ALA A 175 15.68 9.30 -12.20
CA ALA A 175 16.50 10.47 -12.57
C ALA A 175 16.38 10.79 -14.07
N SER A 176 16.32 9.76 -14.92
CA SER A 176 16.21 9.90 -16.37
C SER A 176 14.83 10.35 -16.82
N LEU A 177 13.77 9.77 -16.28
CA LEU A 177 12.41 9.95 -16.78
C LEU A 177 11.59 10.98 -15.98
N GLY A 178 11.97 11.23 -14.75
CA GLY A 178 11.13 11.95 -13.79
C GLY A 178 9.82 11.20 -13.49
N PRO A 179 8.96 11.75 -12.60
CA PRO A 179 7.70 11.11 -12.23
C PRO A 179 6.74 10.87 -13.40
N GLN A 180 6.64 11.85 -14.31
CA GLN A 180 5.74 11.78 -15.46
C GLN A 180 6.16 10.71 -16.46
N GLY A 181 7.45 10.65 -16.80
CA GLY A 181 8.00 9.65 -17.70
C GLY A 181 7.94 8.24 -17.09
N LEU A 182 8.24 8.14 -15.78
CA LEU A 182 8.11 6.86 -15.05
C LEU A 182 6.66 6.35 -15.09
N ALA A 183 5.68 7.23 -14.89
CA ALA A 183 4.27 6.89 -14.97
C ALA A 183 3.86 6.46 -16.39
N ALA A 184 4.36 7.14 -17.42
CA ALA A 184 4.07 6.79 -18.81
C ALA A 184 4.61 5.39 -19.16
N GLU A 185 5.81 5.05 -18.68
CA GLU A 185 6.48 3.79 -19.02
C GLU A 185 6.00 2.60 -18.16
N ARG A 186 5.72 2.83 -16.87
CA ARG A 186 5.56 1.74 -15.89
C ARG A 186 4.13 1.50 -15.41
N SER A 187 3.22 2.48 -15.56
CA SER A 187 1.88 2.34 -14.97
C SER A 187 1.06 1.20 -15.58
N ALA A 188 1.24 0.91 -16.87
CA ALA A 188 0.54 -0.18 -17.54
C ALA A 188 0.90 -1.55 -16.94
N ASN A 189 2.14 -1.75 -16.50
CA ASN A 189 2.62 -3.01 -15.92
C ASN A 189 2.01 -3.30 -14.54
N MET A 190 1.33 -2.32 -13.94
CA MET A 190 0.65 -2.47 -12.65
C MET A 190 -0.70 -3.18 -12.77
N LEU A 191 -1.22 -3.37 -13.97
CA LEU A 191 -2.59 -3.79 -14.22
C LEU A 191 -2.64 -5.02 -15.14
N SER A 192 -3.73 -5.76 -15.08
CA SER A 192 -4.00 -6.84 -16.03
C SER A 192 -4.32 -6.29 -17.43
N ALA A 193 -4.33 -7.16 -18.44
CA ALA A 193 -4.73 -6.79 -19.78
C ALA A 193 -6.21 -6.33 -19.85
N GLN A 194 -7.05 -6.79 -18.92
CA GLN A 194 -8.48 -6.52 -18.87
C GLN A 194 -8.84 -5.23 -18.11
N ALA A 195 -7.85 -4.53 -17.53
CA ALA A 195 -8.11 -3.31 -16.77
C ALA A 195 -8.83 -2.25 -17.62
N SER A 196 -9.79 -1.55 -17.01
CA SER A 196 -10.51 -0.46 -17.66
C SER A 196 -9.60 0.76 -17.91
N ASP A 197 -9.97 1.58 -18.89
CA ASP A 197 -9.25 2.84 -19.17
C ASP A 197 -9.25 3.77 -17.96
N ALA A 198 -10.32 3.80 -17.17
CA ALA A 198 -10.39 4.56 -15.93
C ALA A 198 -9.37 4.07 -14.90
N ALA A 199 -9.20 2.76 -14.72
CA ALA A 199 -8.19 2.19 -13.83
C ALA A 199 -6.76 2.51 -14.32
N ARG A 200 -6.51 2.40 -15.65
CA ARG A 200 -5.22 2.75 -16.27
C ARG A 200 -4.88 4.22 -16.05
N ALA A 201 -5.82 5.12 -16.32
CA ALA A 201 -5.65 6.54 -16.10
C ALA A 201 -5.38 6.85 -14.62
N TRP A 202 -6.11 6.19 -13.70
CA TRP A 202 -5.95 6.42 -12.25
C TRP A 202 -4.60 5.95 -11.71
N VAL A 203 -4.14 4.77 -12.11
CA VAL A 203 -2.81 4.26 -11.73
C VAL A 203 -1.71 5.17 -12.27
N ARG A 204 -1.81 5.58 -13.54
CA ARG A 204 -0.88 6.53 -14.15
C ARG A 204 -0.87 7.86 -13.42
N TRP A 205 -2.03 8.41 -13.08
CA TRP A 205 -2.17 9.68 -12.36
C TRP A 205 -1.50 9.61 -10.98
N ASN A 206 -1.72 8.53 -10.21
CA ASN A 206 -1.08 8.33 -8.91
C ASN A 206 0.45 8.27 -9.06
N MET A 207 0.95 7.46 -10.01
CA MET A 207 2.40 7.30 -10.22
C MET A 207 3.07 8.59 -10.69
N ALA A 208 2.40 9.41 -11.50
CA ALA A 208 2.91 10.70 -11.96
C ALA A 208 3.06 11.74 -10.83
N ARG A 209 2.46 11.49 -9.66
CA ARG A 209 2.46 12.39 -8.50
C ARG A 209 3.45 11.99 -7.40
N ILE A 210 4.26 10.97 -7.63
CA ILE A 210 5.32 10.60 -6.68
C ILE A 210 6.29 11.77 -6.50
N VAL A 211 6.75 11.96 -5.26
CA VAL A 211 7.78 12.94 -4.92
C VAL A 211 9.15 12.28 -5.10
N PRO A 212 10.04 12.77 -5.98
CA PRO A 212 11.30 12.08 -6.30
C PRO A 212 12.14 11.72 -5.10
N ALA A 213 12.29 12.62 -4.13
CA ALA A 213 13.08 12.36 -2.92
C ALA A 213 12.45 11.28 -2.01
N GLY A 214 11.11 11.24 -1.91
CA GLY A 214 10.40 10.19 -1.18
C GLY A 214 10.49 8.84 -1.88
N TYR A 215 10.35 8.82 -3.20
CA TYR A 215 10.51 7.61 -4.01
C TYR A 215 11.95 7.06 -3.91
N ALA A 216 12.96 7.92 -3.87
CA ALA A 216 14.35 7.51 -3.65
C ALA A 216 14.51 6.81 -2.29
N GLN A 217 13.99 7.40 -1.20
CA GLN A 217 14.01 6.74 0.12
C GLN A 217 13.26 5.40 0.10
N ALA A 218 12.09 5.32 -0.55
CA ALA A 218 11.34 4.08 -0.69
C ALA A 218 12.10 3.02 -1.52
N THR A 219 12.93 3.44 -2.48
CA THR A 219 13.82 2.56 -3.24
C THR A 219 14.92 1.98 -2.34
N HIS A 220 15.50 2.78 -1.47
CA HIS A 220 16.44 2.29 -0.45
C HIS A 220 15.77 1.34 0.53
N LEU A 221 14.58 1.69 1.03
CA LEU A 221 13.78 0.80 1.87
C LEU A 221 13.58 -0.57 1.21
N LEU A 222 13.17 -0.60 -0.06
CA LEU A 222 12.97 -1.84 -0.80
C LEU A 222 14.25 -2.68 -0.93
N ALA A 223 15.40 -2.02 -1.13
CA ALA A 223 16.70 -2.68 -1.22
C ALA A 223 17.16 -3.27 0.13
N ASN A 224 16.81 -2.64 1.24
CA ASN A 224 17.29 -3.00 2.57
C ASN A 224 16.35 -3.99 3.31
N ALA A 225 15.10 -4.14 2.88
CA ALA A 225 14.07 -4.88 3.61
C ALA A 225 14.06 -6.37 3.30
N ASP A 226 13.66 -7.17 4.29
CA ASP A 226 13.35 -8.60 4.19
C ASP A 226 12.04 -8.88 4.91
N LEU A 227 10.93 -8.82 4.16
CA LEU A 227 9.58 -9.03 4.70
C LEU A 227 9.41 -10.43 5.29
N ALA A 228 10.00 -11.47 4.68
CA ALA A 228 9.86 -12.84 5.17
C ALA A 228 10.49 -12.98 6.57
N SER A 229 11.65 -12.35 6.79
CA SER A 229 12.29 -12.30 8.10
C SER A 229 11.45 -11.58 9.14
N ASP A 230 10.81 -10.46 8.78
CA ASP A 230 9.94 -9.72 9.71
C ASP A 230 8.70 -10.55 10.10
N LEU A 231 8.05 -11.18 9.13
CA LEU A 231 6.85 -12.00 9.35
C LEU A 231 7.12 -13.24 10.20
N ALA A 232 8.31 -13.82 10.13
CA ALA A 232 8.70 -14.95 10.95
C ALA A 232 8.63 -14.66 12.47
N HIS A 233 8.66 -13.38 12.86
CA HIS A 233 8.58 -12.93 14.25
C HIS A 233 7.15 -12.53 14.67
N TYR A 234 6.20 -12.45 13.75
CA TYR A 234 4.80 -12.10 14.06
C TYR A 234 3.96 -13.36 14.25
N ARG A 235 3.16 -13.41 15.32
CA ARG A 235 2.31 -14.57 15.68
C ARG A 235 0.81 -14.28 15.56
N GLY A 236 0.46 -13.06 15.16
CA GLY A 236 -0.95 -12.69 14.95
C GLY A 236 -1.51 -13.23 13.63
N ARG A 237 -2.76 -12.92 13.36
CA ARG A 237 -3.47 -13.32 12.13
C ARG A 237 -2.86 -12.66 10.91
N VAL A 238 -2.47 -13.44 9.92
CA VAL A 238 -1.97 -12.97 8.61
C VAL A 238 -2.82 -13.58 7.50
N ALA A 239 -3.12 -12.79 6.48
CA ALA A 239 -3.62 -13.25 5.20
C ALA A 239 -2.82 -12.60 4.06
N VAL A 240 -2.70 -13.31 2.94
CA VAL A 240 -2.01 -12.81 1.74
C VAL A 240 -2.95 -12.95 0.54
N ALA A 241 -3.02 -11.92 -0.28
CA ALA A 241 -3.76 -11.94 -1.53
C ALA A 241 -2.91 -11.42 -2.69
N VAL A 242 -3.17 -11.91 -3.89
CA VAL A 242 -2.46 -11.49 -5.10
C VAL A 242 -3.37 -11.59 -6.33
N GLY A 243 -3.20 -10.70 -7.28
CA GLY A 243 -3.85 -10.82 -8.59
C GLY A 243 -3.27 -11.99 -9.39
N ALA A 244 -4.12 -12.73 -10.10
CA ALA A 244 -3.68 -13.85 -10.93
C ALA A 244 -2.72 -13.40 -12.04
N ASP A 245 -2.89 -12.16 -12.53
CA ASP A 245 -2.13 -11.55 -13.63
C ASP A 245 -1.02 -10.61 -13.11
N ASP A 246 -0.68 -10.67 -11.81
CA ASP A 246 0.39 -9.86 -11.23
C ASP A 246 1.77 -10.34 -11.70
N THR A 247 2.41 -9.54 -12.56
CA THR A 247 3.75 -9.82 -13.10
C THR A 247 4.87 -9.16 -12.28
N ILE A 248 4.54 -8.27 -11.34
CA ILE A 248 5.52 -7.55 -10.50
C ILE A 248 5.86 -8.37 -9.25
N THR A 249 4.83 -8.84 -8.54
CA THR A 249 4.96 -9.77 -7.43
C THR A 249 4.06 -10.99 -7.71
N PRO A 250 4.49 -11.87 -8.62
CA PRO A 250 3.64 -12.95 -9.11
C PRO A 250 3.22 -13.92 -7.99
N PRO A 251 2.13 -14.69 -8.17
CA PRO A 251 1.59 -15.60 -7.16
C PRO A 251 2.64 -16.45 -6.47
N ALA A 252 3.59 -17.02 -7.22
CA ALA A 252 4.67 -17.83 -6.65
C ALA A 252 5.60 -17.04 -5.69
N ALA A 253 5.79 -15.72 -5.92
CA ALA A 253 6.54 -14.86 -5.00
C ALA A 253 5.72 -14.60 -3.73
N CYS A 254 4.43 -14.34 -3.86
CA CYS A 254 3.52 -14.13 -2.73
C CYS A 254 3.35 -15.39 -1.87
N GLU A 255 3.36 -16.58 -2.48
CA GLU A 255 3.37 -17.86 -1.75
C GLU A 255 4.60 -18.03 -0.85
N ARG A 256 5.79 -17.57 -1.28
CA ARG A 256 6.98 -17.61 -0.43
C ARG A 256 6.82 -16.72 0.80
N ILE A 257 6.24 -15.54 0.63
CA ILE A 257 5.95 -14.61 1.75
C ILE A 257 4.88 -15.22 2.68
N ALA A 258 3.81 -15.77 2.12
CA ALA A 258 2.74 -16.39 2.89
C ALA A 258 3.26 -17.57 3.75
N ARG A 259 4.14 -18.40 3.19
CA ARG A 259 4.76 -19.52 3.95
C ARG A 259 5.57 -19.00 5.15
N ALA A 260 6.30 -17.88 5.00
CA ALA A 260 7.05 -17.31 6.12
C ALA A 260 6.14 -16.84 7.27
N ALA A 261 4.89 -16.47 6.95
CA ALA A 261 3.87 -16.07 7.91
C ALA A 261 2.97 -17.24 8.39
N GLY A 262 3.17 -18.45 7.89
CA GLY A 262 2.26 -19.58 8.17
C GLY A 262 0.86 -19.37 7.58
N ALA A 263 0.71 -18.58 6.52
CA ALA A 263 -0.55 -18.23 5.89
C ALA A 263 -0.70 -18.86 4.49
N GLY A 264 -1.94 -18.93 4.01
CA GLY A 264 -2.25 -19.23 2.61
C GLY A 264 -2.31 -17.98 1.74
N VAL A 265 -2.37 -18.18 0.42
CA VAL A 265 -2.55 -17.11 -0.57
C VAL A 265 -3.93 -17.21 -1.20
N GLN A 266 -4.65 -16.10 -1.22
CA GLN A 266 -5.87 -15.96 -2.02
C GLN A 266 -5.52 -15.32 -3.37
N VAL A 267 -5.74 -16.03 -4.47
CA VAL A 267 -5.52 -15.53 -5.82
C VAL A 267 -6.81 -14.90 -6.34
N ILE A 268 -6.74 -13.64 -6.77
CA ILE A 268 -7.87 -12.90 -7.32
C ILE A 268 -7.80 -12.96 -8.85
N PRO A 269 -8.78 -13.57 -9.53
CA PRO A 269 -8.74 -13.73 -10.98
C PRO A 269 -8.86 -12.38 -11.70
N ARG A 270 -8.22 -12.28 -12.87
CA ARG A 270 -8.28 -11.11 -13.76
C ARG A 270 -7.88 -9.80 -13.05
N ALA A 271 -6.86 -9.86 -12.22
CA ALA A 271 -6.30 -8.73 -11.51
C ALA A 271 -4.78 -8.74 -11.60
N GLY A 272 -4.18 -7.60 -11.88
CA GLY A 272 -2.73 -7.39 -11.87
C GLY A 272 -2.23 -6.95 -10.49
N HIS A 273 -1.08 -6.26 -10.47
CA HIS A 273 -0.42 -5.81 -9.24
C HIS A 273 -1.26 -4.77 -8.45
N ALA A 274 -1.84 -3.78 -9.14
CA ALA A 274 -2.78 -2.83 -8.53
C ALA A 274 -4.23 -3.32 -8.60
N GLY A 275 -4.46 -4.60 -8.29
CA GLY A 275 -5.76 -5.24 -8.37
C GLY A 275 -6.85 -4.54 -7.58
N TYR A 276 -6.54 -3.92 -6.45
CA TYR A 276 -7.47 -3.14 -5.66
C TYR A 276 -8.01 -1.88 -6.38
N VAL A 277 -7.33 -1.43 -7.44
CA VAL A 277 -7.79 -0.36 -8.33
C VAL A 277 -8.64 -0.90 -9.47
N GLU A 278 -8.23 -2.00 -10.10
CA GLU A 278 -8.91 -2.52 -11.29
C GLU A 278 -10.09 -3.46 -10.99
N ALA A 279 -10.05 -4.17 -9.86
CA ALA A 279 -11.10 -5.07 -9.37
C ALA A 279 -11.57 -4.68 -7.96
N PRO A 280 -12.01 -3.42 -7.73
CA PRO A 280 -12.22 -2.88 -6.38
C PRO A 280 -13.23 -3.69 -5.58
N ASP A 281 -14.28 -4.20 -6.18
CA ASP A 281 -15.33 -4.94 -5.48
C ASP A 281 -14.80 -6.25 -4.88
N ALA A 282 -13.95 -6.98 -5.61
CA ALA A 282 -13.32 -8.20 -5.13
C ALA A 282 -12.38 -7.91 -3.94
N TYR A 283 -11.58 -6.85 -4.03
CA TYR A 283 -10.67 -6.46 -2.96
C TYR A 283 -11.40 -5.85 -1.76
N ASN A 284 -12.48 -5.10 -1.97
CA ASN A 284 -13.33 -4.60 -0.89
C ASN A 284 -13.97 -5.74 -0.11
N ALA A 285 -14.51 -6.74 -0.82
CA ALA A 285 -15.07 -7.93 -0.20
C ALA A 285 -14.02 -8.73 0.59
N LEU A 286 -12.82 -8.88 0.04
CA LEU A 286 -11.68 -9.53 0.71
C LEU A 286 -11.29 -8.80 2.00
N ILE A 287 -11.07 -7.48 1.93
CA ILE A 287 -10.66 -6.67 3.09
C ILE A 287 -11.75 -6.69 4.16
N ASP A 288 -13.01 -6.51 3.78
CA ASP A 288 -14.13 -6.50 4.73
C ASP A 288 -14.33 -7.88 5.39
N ALA A 289 -14.21 -8.98 4.63
CA ALA A 289 -14.27 -10.33 5.20
C ALA A 289 -13.13 -10.57 6.20
N PHE A 290 -11.90 -10.14 5.87
CA PHE A 290 -10.76 -10.24 6.78
C PHE A 290 -10.97 -9.41 8.05
N CYS A 291 -11.47 -8.19 7.91
CA CYS A 291 -11.79 -7.33 9.06
C CYS A 291 -12.84 -7.97 9.97
N ARG A 292 -13.91 -8.57 9.43
CA ARG A 292 -14.93 -9.29 10.23
C ARG A 292 -14.34 -10.48 11.00
N GLN A 293 -13.39 -11.21 10.41
CA GLN A 293 -12.70 -12.30 11.11
C GLN A 293 -11.85 -11.76 12.29
N CYS A 294 -11.27 -10.56 12.15
CA CYS A 294 -10.51 -9.91 13.21
C CYS A 294 -11.42 -9.40 14.35
N ASP A 295 -12.60 -8.86 14.01
CA ASP A 295 -13.59 -8.41 14.99
C ASP A 295 -14.11 -9.58 15.87
N GLY A 296 -14.37 -10.76 15.26
CA GLY A 296 -14.89 -11.94 15.97
C GLY A 296 -13.92 -12.57 16.99
N SER A 297 -12.62 -12.30 16.85
CA SER A 297 -11.61 -12.80 17.78
C SER A 297 -11.57 -12.07 19.13
N ARG A 298 -12.28 -10.95 19.29
CA ARG A 298 -12.42 -10.21 20.56
C ARG A 298 -13.39 -10.85 21.54
N GLY A 299 -14.36 -11.63 21.07
CA GLY A 299 -15.41 -12.25 21.91
C GLY A 299 -15.03 -13.62 22.47
N ALA A 300 -13.84 -14.14 22.17
CA ALA A 300 -13.39 -15.48 22.54
C ALA A 300 -12.18 -15.50 23.51
N ALA A 301 -11.80 -14.35 24.08
CA ALA A 301 -10.69 -14.22 25.04
C ALA A 301 -11.19 -13.89 26.45
#